data_7948138cd629ccbf0d7e3859faa8a44e
#
_entry.id   7948138cd629ccbf0d7e3859faa8a44e
#
_cell.length_a   1.000
_cell.length_b   1.000
_cell.length_c   1.000
_cell.angle_alpha   90.00
_cell.angle_beta   90.00
_cell.angle_gamma   90.00
#
_symmetry.space_group_name_H-M   'P 1'
#
loop_
_entity.id
_entity.type
_entity.pdbx_description
1 polymer ?
#
loop_
_entity_poly.entity_id
_entity_poly.type
_entity_poly.pdbx_seq_one_letter_code
_entity_poly.pdbx_strand_id
1 'polypeptide(L)'
;MKMIVRRTALAVCTLVLAVILPTAASAACTGFDDLPETADCYESVMYLAEHEITQGTGNGYFSPDAPVTVRQWAMLLCRAYDVKVEGSSWSDLSQSAVEQAYRKGWLNETALSAPNIQLCRGALLKSAFAAAKIPVYDSVLYAGGVSLPDHENCIRIGKELQLCGEANTANEIVTCRDAAMLLHAILTRAFTVTAPEAPVTLVNAAGVNINDYLLALRQVPEPMLAAFKVAGWTYRIDFDYISDLSKQLNMSCIGATSYGQKTIYISEASATLHEFGHFLDYALGFPAEHERLYLAESQNSSLRDYAKTNSREFFADCFVYWITYSADKKRMDDFRDAAPQTYAYMKKLATNNWGA
;
A
#
# COMPACT_ATOMS: atom_id res chain seq x y z
N MET A 1 -45.26 22.40 -12.39
CA MET A 1 -44.88 23.80 -12.10
C MET A 1 -43.37 23.79 -11.82
N LYS A 2 -42.55 24.18 -12.81
CA LYS A 2 -41.08 24.13 -12.73
C LYS A 2 -40.60 25.42 -12.09
N MET A 3 -39.92 25.34 -10.93
CA MET A 3 -39.21 26.48 -10.35
C MET A 3 -37.78 26.48 -10.84
N ILE A 4 -37.44 27.55 -11.59
CA ILE A 4 -36.09 27.86 -12.05
C ILE A 4 -35.45 28.74 -10.99
N VAL A 5 -34.43 28.25 -10.31
CA VAL A 5 -33.59 29.07 -9.40
C VAL A 5 -32.42 29.63 -10.19
N ARG A 6 -32.48 30.96 -10.44
CA ARG A 6 -31.36 31.70 -11.01
C ARG A 6 -30.32 31.95 -9.92
N ARG A 7 -29.08 31.47 -10.10
CA ARG A 7 -27.92 31.86 -9.32
C ARG A 7 -27.33 33.15 -9.91
N THR A 8 -27.41 34.24 -9.19
CA THR A 8 -26.70 35.52 -9.46
C THR A 8 -25.26 35.37 -8.96
N ALA A 9 -24.31 35.40 -9.89
CA ALA A 9 -22.88 35.49 -9.58
C ALA A 9 -22.55 36.94 -9.20
N LEU A 10 -22.10 37.14 -7.96
CA LEU A 10 -21.55 38.42 -7.50
C LEU A 10 -20.05 38.42 -7.84
N ALA A 11 -19.67 39.24 -8.84
CA ALA A 11 -18.26 39.45 -9.17
C ALA A 11 -17.67 40.45 -8.18
N VAL A 12 -16.83 39.97 -7.27
CA VAL A 12 -15.97 40.82 -6.42
C VAL A 12 -14.68 41.08 -7.18
N CYS A 13 -14.53 42.29 -7.71
CA CYS A 13 -13.28 42.76 -8.31
C CYS A 13 -12.31 43.13 -7.18
N THR A 14 -11.44 42.23 -6.77
CA THR A 14 -10.27 42.55 -5.93
C THR A 14 -9.11 42.96 -6.82
N LEU A 15 -8.77 44.25 -6.72
CA LEU A 15 -7.59 44.85 -7.35
C LEU A 15 -6.35 44.28 -6.64
N VAL A 16 -5.71 43.23 -7.17
CA VAL A 16 -4.43 42.78 -6.69
C VAL A 16 -3.34 43.66 -7.28
N LEU A 17 -2.74 44.48 -6.45
CA LEU A 17 -1.54 45.25 -6.76
C LEU A 17 -0.40 44.21 -6.90
N ALA A 18 -0.08 43.84 -8.13
CA ALA A 18 1.05 42.95 -8.42
C ALA A 18 2.34 43.74 -8.13
N VAL A 19 2.93 43.47 -6.97
CA VAL A 19 4.35 43.78 -6.73
C VAL A 19 5.14 42.86 -7.63
N ILE A 20 5.61 43.37 -8.74
CA ILE A 20 6.59 42.68 -9.61
C ILE A 20 7.91 42.71 -8.83
N LEU A 21 8.13 41.67 -8.03
CA LEU A 21 9.48 41.30 -7.61
C LEU A 21 10.21 40.84 -8.87
N PRO A 22 11.44 41.32 -9.13
CA PRO A 22 12.23 40.76 -10.22
C PRO A 22 12.43 39.29 -9.91
N THR A 23 11.73 38.40 -10.62
CA THR A 23 12.13 37.04 -10.71
C THR A 23 13.52 37.03 -11.31
N ALA A 24 14.53 36.61 -10.53
CA ALA A 24 15.83 36.27 -11.11
C ALA A 24 15.50 35.33 -12.27
N ALA A 25 15.76 35.79 -13.49
CA ALA A 25 15.60 34.96 -14.67
C ALA A 25 16.48 33.74 -14.41
N SER A 26 15.87 32.59 -14.19
CA SER A 26 16.56 31.32 -14.20
C SER A 26 17.22 31.27 -15.58
N ALA A 27 18.56 31.24 -15.62
CA ALA A 27 19.26 31.10 -16.87
C ALA A 27 18.76 29.79 -17.49
N ALA A 28 18.14 29.89 -18.67
CA ALA A 28 17.68 28.73 -19.41
C ALA A 28 18.86 27.76 -19.49
N CYS A 29 18.65 26.51 -19.06
CA CYS A 29 19.70 25.49 -19.14
C CYS A 29 20.09 25.34 -20.61
N THR A 30 21.31 25.74 -20.97
CA THR A 30 21.80 25.70 -22.34
C THR A 30 22.21 24.31 -22.80
N GLY A 31 22.00 23.30 -21.95
CA GLY A 31 22.39 21.91 -22.16
C GLY A 31 23.51 21.48 -21.24
N PHE A 32 23.93 20.24 -21.40
CA PHE A 32 25.06 19.65 -20.69
C PHE A 32 26.13 19.28 -21.71
N ASP A 33 27.41 19.55 -21.40
CA ASP A 33 28.55 19.36 -22.33
C ASP A 33 28.73 17.90 -22.77
N ASP A 34 28.29 16.95 -21.92
CA ASP A 34 28.41 15.50 -22.17
C ASP A 34 27.09 14.86 -22.64
N LEU A 35 26.10 15.68 -23.03
CA LEU A 35 24.80 15.20 -23.47
C LEU A 35 24.46 15.73 -24.87
N PRO A 36 24.86 15.01 -25.93
CA PRO A 36 24.52 15.41 -27.29
C PRO A 36 23.00 15.27 -27.55
N GLU A 37 22.46 16.11 -28.42
CA GLU A 37 21.01 16.06 -28.81
C GLU A 37 20.58 14.70 -29.38
N THR A 38 21.52 13.90 -29.88
CA THR A 38 21.27 12.56 -30.40
C THR A 38 21.23 11.48 -29.33
N ALA A 39 21.49 11.81 -28.06
CA ALA A 39 21.42 10.84 -26.96
C ALA A 39 19.94 10.44 -26.73
N ASP A 40 19.70 9.16 -26.49
CA ASP A 40 18.36 8.60 -26.22
C ASP A 40 17.66 9.20 -24.99
N CYS A 41 18.43 9.70 -24.04
CA CYS A 41 17.94 10.36 -22.84
C CYS A 41 17.86 11.89 -22.94
N TYR A 42 18.25 12.49 -24.07
CA TYR A 42 18.37 13.95 -24.22
C TYR A 42 17.07 14.68 -23.84
N GLU A 43 15.95 14.31 -24.45
CA GLU A 43 14.64 14.92 -24.18
C GLU A 43 14.25 14.78 -22.70
N SER A 44 14.51 13.62 -22.11
CA SER A 44 14.20 13.36 -20.69
C SER A 44 15.02 14.23 -19.76
N VAL A 45 16.32 14.36 -20.02
CA VAL A 45 17.22 15.17 -19.19
C VAL A 45 16.89 16.65 -19.33
N MET A 46 16.65 17.12 -20.56
CA MET A 46 16.30 18.53 -20.80
C MET A 46 14.97 18.90 -20.17
N TYR A 47 13.96 18.02 -20.24
CA TYR A 47 12.71 18.20 -19.52
C TYR A 47 12.94 18.39 -18.00
N LEU A 48 13.73 17.52 -17.38
CA LEU A 48 14.05 17.61 -15.95
C LEU A 48 14.85 18.88 -15.61
N ALA A 49 15.72 19.34 -16.51
CA ALA A 49 16.49 20.55 -16.32
C ALA A 49 15.62 21.82 -16.44
N GLU A 50 14.73 21.87 -17.43
CA GLU A 50 13.78 22.98 -17.64
C GLU A 50 12.79 23.11 -16.47
N HIS A 51 12.46 22.02 -15.81
CA HIS A 51 11.59 22.00 -14.62
C HIS A 51 12.38 22.07 -13.29
N GLU A 52 13.67 22.43 -13.34
CA GLU A 52 14.55 22.58 -12.18
C GLU A 52 14.70 21.31 -11.32
N ILE A 53 14.32 20.12 -11.85
CA ILE A 53 14.43 18.84 -11.16
C ILE A 53 15.88 18.36 -11.14
N THR A 54 16.61 18.54 -12.23
CA THR A 54 18.05 18.23 -12.28
C THR A 54 18.87 19.50 -12.56
N GLN A 55 20.09 19.51 -12.01
CA GLN A 55 21.13 20.53 -12.28
C GLN A 55 22.41 19.85 -12.78
N GLY A 56 22.31 18.57 -13.16
CA GLY A 56 23.46 17.75 -13.52
C GLY A 56 24.31 17.32 -12.33
N THR A 57 25.52 16.87 -12.63
CA THR A 57 26.51 16.43 -11.63
C THR A 57 27.54 17.51 -11.28
N GLY A 58 27.42 18.68 -11.89
CA GLY A 58 28.29 19.83 -11.71
C GLY A 58 29.15 20.12 -12.94
N ASN A 59 29.74 21.33 -12.97
CA ASN A 59 30.63 21.80 -14.04
C ASN A 59 30.07 21.69 -15.47
N GLY A 60 28.75 21.78 -15.65
CA GLY A 60 28.11 21.65 -16.96
C GLY A 60 27.89 20.21 -17.44
N TYR A 61 28.11 19.20 -16.59
CA TYR A 61 27.94 17.78 -16.95
C TYR A 61 26.67 17.18 -16.35
N PHE A 62 26.04 16.26 -17.07
CA PHE A 62 24.93 15.41 -16.58
C PHE A 62 25.42 14.04 -16.10
N SER A 63 26.45 13.51 -16.74
CA SER A 63 27.05 12.19 -16.49
C SER A 63 26.06 11.03 -16.73
N PRO A 64 25.50 10.88 -17.95
CA PRO A 64 24.41 9.95 -18.23
C PRO A 64 24.73 8.49 -17.88
N ASP A 65 25.97 8.07 -18.07
CA ASP A 65 26.42 6.69 -17.85
C ASP A 65 26.95 6.42 -16.43
N ALA A 66 27.01 7.45 -15.58
CA ALA A 66 27.41 7.28 -14.18
C ALA A 66 26.30 6.59 -13.38
N PRO A 67 26.65 5.65 -12.47
CA PRO A 67 25.67 5.06 -11.56
C PRO A 67 25.01 6.13 -10.68
N VAL A 68 23.69 6.04 -10.53
CA VAL A 68 22.95 6.95 -9.64
C VAL A 68 22.97 6.42 -8.20
N THR A 69 23.20 7.31 -7.24
CA THR A 69 23.16 6.99 -5.81
C THR A 69 21.80 7.28 -5.19
N VAL A 70 21.54 6.68 -4.03
CA VAL A 70 20.31 6.91 -3.24
C VAL A 70 20.07 8.39 -2.99
N ARG A 71 21.10 9.16 -2.58
CA ARG A 71 20.96 10.60 -2.31
C ARG A 71 20.66 11.44 -3.55
N GLN A 72 21.27 11.10 -4.70
CA GLN A 72 20.97 11.79 -5.96
C GLN A 72 19.53 11.52 -6.39
N TRP A 73 19.08 10.29 -6.32
CA TRP A 73 17.72 9.92 -6.62
C TRP A 73 16.70 10.56 -5.67
N ALA A 74 16.96 10.55 -4.36
CA ALA A 74 16.10 11.23 -3.38
C ALA A 74 15.94 12.72 -3.68
N MET A 75 17.03 13.39 -4.10
CA MET A 75 16.99 14.80 -4.50
C MET A 75 16.11 15.00 -5.73
N LEU A 76 16.24 14.15 -6.75
CA LEU A 76 15.41 14.21 -7.95
C LEU A 76 13.92 14.03 -7.60
N LEU A 77 13.59 13.03 -6.75
CA LEU A 77 12.21 12.83 -6.28
C LEU A 77 11.69 14.03 -5.50
N CYS A 78 12.45 14.55 -4.54
CA CYS A 78 12.00 15.70 -3.76
C CYS A 78 11.70 16.92 -4.64
N ARG A 79 12.54 17.20 -5.63
CA ARG A 79 12.31 18.31 -6.58
C ARG A 79 11.11 18.03 -7.49
N ALA A 80 10.99 16.82 -8.02
CA ALA A 80 9.90 16.43 -8.91
C ALA A 80 8.50 16.51 -8.24
N TYR A 81 8.44 16.36 -6.93
CA TYR A 81 7.18 16.38 -6.15
C TYR A 81 7.10 17.55 -5.16
N ASP A 82 7.87 18.63 -5.39
CA ASP A 82 7.85 19.86 -4.59
C ASP A 82 8.04 19.64 -3.08
N VAL A 83 8.86 18.65 -2.71
CA VAL A 83 9.17 18.38 -1.32
C VAL A 83 10.34 19.25 -0.88
N LYS A 84 10.10 20.13 0.09
CA LYS A 84 11.12 21.04 0.61
C LYS A 84 12.25 20.25 1.26
N VAL A 85 13.49 20.59 0.86
CA VAL A 85 14.74 20.10 1.47
C VAL A 85 15.48 21.25 2.11
N GLU A 86 16.22 21.00 3.19
CA GLU A 86 16.89 22.03 3.98
C GLU A 86 18.41 21.74 4.04
N GLY A 87 19.22 22.78 3.95
CA GLY A 87 20.67 22.68 4.03
C GLY A 87 21.38 23.84 3.34
N SER A 88 22.67 24.00 3.64
CA SER A 88 23.52 25.05 3.07
C SER A 88 24.56 24.51 2.11
N SER A 89 24.76 23.19 2.10
CA SER A 89 25.67 22.48 1.21
C SER A 89 24.95 21.35 0.48
N TRP A 90 25.57 20.85 -0.61
CA TRP A 90 25.07 19.64 -1.28
C TRP A 90 24.91 18.45 -0.32
N SER A 91 25.85 18.29 0.61
CA SER A 91 25.78 17.21 1.60
C SER A 91 24.55 17.32 2.46
N ASP A 92 24.24 18.53 2.98
CA ASP A 92 23.09 18.76 3.86
C ASP A 92 21.79 18.61 3.08
N LEU A 93 21.67 19.25 1.91
CA LEU A 93 20.50 19.18 1.05
C LEU A 93 20.18 17.73 0.65
N SER A 94 21.19 16.97 0.24
CA SER A 94 20.99 15.58 -0.20
C SER A 94 20.68 14.65 0.97
N GLN A 95 21.21 14.90 2.16
CA GLN A 95 20.84 14.17 3.37
C GLN A 95 19.37 14.48 3.75
N SER A 96 18.99 15.75 3.76
CA SER A 96 17.61 16.18 3.97
C SER A 96 16.66 15.53 2.97
N ALA A 97 17.04 15.43 1.69
CA ALA A 97 16.22 14.77 0.68
C ALA A 97 16.00 13.28 0.98
N VAL A 98 17.01 12.54 1.44
CA VAL A 98 16.88 11.15 1.84
C VAL A 98 15.91 11.00 3.01
N GLU A 99 16.02 11.87 4.02
CA GLU A 99 15.13 11.88 5.18
C GLU A 99 13.67 12.19 4.78
N GLN A 100 13.46 13.17 3.90
CA GLN A 100 12.14 13.49 3.40
C GLN A 100 11.55 12.34 2.57
N ALA A 101 12.32 11.73 1.68
CA ALA A 101 11.88 10.59 0.90
C ALA A 101 11.55 9.37 1.78
N TYR A 102 12.30 9.16 2.86
CA TYR A 102 11.98 8.15 3.87
C TYR A 102 10.66 8.47 4.60
N ARG A 103 10.48 9.69 5.10
CA ARG A 103 9.25 10.12 5.78
C ARG A 103 8.01 10.02 4.89
N LYS A 104 8.18 10.18 3.57
CA LYS A 104 7.11 10.00 2.56
C LYS A 104 6.85 8.53 2.23
N GLY A 105 7.64 7.59 2.75
CA GLY A 105 7.55 6.17 2.41
C GLY A 105 8.07 5.84 1.00
N TRP A 106 8.82 6.72 0.36
CA TRP A 106 9.42 6.46 -0.96
C TRP A 106 10.69 5.62 -0.87
N LEU A 107 11.43 5.77 0.22
CA LEU A 107 12.66 5.03 0.50
C LEU A 107 12.51 4.29 1.83
N ASN A 108 13.30 3.22 2.00
CA ASN A 108 13.34 2.43 3.24
C ASN A 108 14.42 2.95 4.20
N GLU A 109 14.46 2.39 5.41
CA GLU A 109 15.43 2.74 6.46
C GLU A 109 16.90 2.54 6.04
N THR A 110 17.17 1.55 5.18
CA THR A 110 18.53 1.30 4.65
C THR A 110 19.07 2.52 3.89
N ALA A 111 18.19 3.29 3.24
CA ALA A 111 18.58 4.51 2.54
C ALA A 111 19.15 5.59 3.47
N LEU A 112 18.64 5.69 4.72
CA LEU A 112 19.14 6.63 5.73
C LEU A 112 20.58 6.30 6.14
N SER A 113 20.89 5.02 6.33
CA SER A 113 22.19 4.55 6.80
C SER A 113 23.26 4.49 5.68
N ALA A 114 22.83 4.35 4.43
CA ALA A 114 23.72 4.16 3.29
C ALA A 114 23.35 5.04 2.08
N PRO A 115 23.32 6.38 2.21
CA PRO A 115 22.83 7.28 1.16
C PRO A 115 23.73 7.35 -0.09
N ASN A 116 24.94 6.84 -0.01
CA ASN A 116 25.90 6.82 -1.12
C ASN A 116 25.92 5.52 -1.92
N ILE A 117 25.13 4.52 -1.55
CA ILE A 117 25.06 3.29 -2.33
C ILE A 117 24.43 3.56 -3.69
N GLN A 118 24.88 2.81 -4.68
CA GLN A 118 24.30 2.82 -6.02
C GLN A 118 22.94 2.12 -5.99
N LEU A 119 21.96 2.68 -6.70
CA LEU A 119 20.64 2.07 -6.80
C LEU A 119 20.63 0.91 -7.79
N CYS A 120 19.91 -0.15 -7.42
CA CYS A 120 19.49 -1.15 -8.38
C CYS A 120 18.12 -0.78 -9.00
N ARG A 121 17.81 -1.35 -10.16
CA ARG A 121 16.60 -1.05 -10.93
C ARG A 121 15.32 -1.33 -10.15
N GLY A 122 15.28 -2.43 -9.38
CA GLY A 122 14.14 -2.75 -8.52
C GLY A 122 13.87 -1.69 -7.46
N ALA A 123 14.92 -1.17 -6.80
CA ALA A 123 14.80 -0.10 -5.81
C ALA A 123 14.40 1.24 -6.45
N LEU A 124 14.94 1.56 -7.63
CA LEU A 124 14.57 2.74 -8.40
C LEU A 124 13.06 2.72 -8.73
N LEU A 125 12.57 1.61 -9.33
CA LEU A 125 11.14 1.46 -9.67
C LEU A 125 10.25 1.50 -8.43
N LYS A 126 10.61 0.78 -7.36
CA LYS A 126 9.84 0.74 -6.11
C LYS A 126 9.61 2.16 -5.56
N SER A 127 10.68 2.94 -5.46
CA SER A 127 10.60 4.31 -4.95
C SER A 127 9.86 5.26 -5.90
N ALA A 128 10.03 5.11 -7.20
CA ALA A 128 9.31 5.87 -8.21
C ALA A 128 7.80 5.59 -8.17
N PHE A 129 7.39 4.32 -8.07
CA PHE A 129 5.98 3.93 -7.94
C PHE A 129 5.36 4.48 -6.65
N ALA A 130 6.09 4.41 -5.53
CA ALA A 130 5.64 4.99 -4.27
C ALA A 130 5.41 6.50 -4.37
N ALA A 131 6.35 7.24 -5.00
CA ALA A 131 6.23 8.68 -5.18
C ALA A 131 5.08 9.06 -6.12
N ALA A 132 4.91 8.33 -7.22
CA ALA A 132 3.86 8.54 -8.20
C ALA A 132 2.49 7.95 -7.79
N LYS A 133 2.41 7.28 -6.63
CA LYS A 133 1.22 6.55 -6.17
C LYS A 133 0.72 5.49 -7.16
N ILE A 134 1.64 4.89 -7.92
CA ILE A 134 1.33 3.77 -8.80
C ILE A 134 1.18 2.53 -7.90
N PRO A 135 0.03 1.84 -7.91
CA PRO A 135 -0.19 0.70 -7.02
C PRO A 135 0.69 -0.49 -7.42
N VAL A 136 1.33 -1.09 -6.40
CA VAL A 136 2.12 -2.32 -6.57
C VAL A 136 1.36 -3.45 -5.90
N TYR A 137 0.66 -4.26 -6.69
CA TYR A 137 -0.02 -5.46 -6.20
C TYR A 137 0.94 -6.65 -6.19
N ASP A 138 0.85 -7.49 -5.16
CA ASP A 138 1.64 -8.72 -5.10
C ASP A 138 1.28 -9.65 -6.28
N SER A 139 2.30 -10.19 -6.91
CA SER A 139 2.14 -11.08 -8.07
C SER A 139 1.30 -12.32 -7.77
N VAL A 140 1.34 -12.82 -6.52
CA VAL A 140 0.52 -13.95 -6.07
C VAL A 140 -0.98 -13.69 -6.17
N LEU A 141 -1.42 -12.43 -6.19
CA LEU A 141 -2.84 -12.07 -6.26
C LEU A 141 -3.46 -12.26 -7.64
N TYR A 142 -2.64 -12.36 -8.69
CA TYR A 142 -3.13 -12.59 -10.04
C TYR A 142 -3.33 -14.09 -10.31
N ALA A 143 -4.22 -14.44 -11.24
CA ALA A 143 -4.49 -15.81 -11.62
C ALA A 143 -3.21 -16.52 -12.09
N GLY A 144 -2.86 -17.64 -11.46
CA GLY A 144 -1.63 -18.37 -11.75
C GLY A 144 -0.35 -17.67 -11.31
N GLY A 145 -0.44 -16.55 -10.57
CA GLY A 145 0.71 -15.81 -10.07
C GLY A 145 1.46 -16.57 -8.98
N VAL A 146 2.76 -16.35 -8.93
CA VAL A 146 3.65 -16.82 -7.87
C VAL A 146 4.17 -15.63 -7.08
N SER A 147 4.46 -15.83 -5.80
CA SER A 147 5.05 -14.78 -4.98
C SER A 147 6.44 -14.41 -5.50
N LEU A 148 6.65 -13.14 -5.77
CA LEU A 148 7.93 -12.58 -6.17
C LEU A 148 8.48 -11.68 -5.06
N PRO A 149 9.81 -11.59 -4.89
CA PRO A 149 10.40 -10.55 -4.06
C PRO A 149 9.97 -9.14 -4.53
N ASP A 150 9.88 -8.19 -3.62
CA ASP A 150 9.40 -6.83 -3.88
C ASP A 150 10.01 -6.18 -5.14
N HIS A 151 11.33 -6.25 -5.29
CA HIS A 151 12.03 -5.65 -6.42
C HIS A 151 11.71 -6.36 -7.74
N GLU A 152 11.59 -7.69 -7.73
CA GLU A 152 11.20 -8.46 -8.92
C GLU A 152 9.74 -8.16 -9.31
N ASN A 153 8.87 -7.98 -8.32
CA ASN A 153 7.48 -7.58 -8.56
C ASN A 153 7.41 -6.16 -9.16
N CYS A 154 8.25 -5.24 -8.73
CA CYS A 154 8.36 -3.91 -9.34
C CYS A 154 8.87 -3.98 -10.79
N ILE A 155 9.80 -4.87 -11.12
CA ILE A 155 10.24 -5.13 -12.50
C ILE A 155 9.07 -5.65 -13.35
N ARG A 156 8.30 -6.60 -12.85
CA ARG A 156 7.10 -7.10 -13.56
C ARG A 156 6.15 -5.97 -13.92
N ILE A 157 5.82 -5.11 -12.96
CA ILE A 157 4.95 -3.95 -13.19
C ILE A 157 5.63 -2.94 -14.13
N GLY A 158 6.94 -2.70 -13.97
CA GLY A 158 7.70 -1.82 -14.84
C GLY A 158 7.67 -2.24 -16.31
N LYS A 159 7.74 -3.54 -16.59
CA LYS A 159 7.58 -4.10 -17.93
C LYS A 159 6.16 -3.93 -18.46
N GLU A 160 5.15 -4.22 -17.65
CA GLU A 160 3.73 -4.02 -17.99
C GLU A 160 3.45 -2.56 -18.37
N LEU A 161 4.04 -1.61 -17.65
CA LEU A 161 3.89 -0.17 -17.88
C LEU A 161 4.87 0.40 -18.92
N GLN A 162 5.72 -0.43 -19.52
CA GLN A 162 6.77 -0.02 -20.47
C GLN A 162 7.73 1.03 -19.88
N LEU A 163 8.08 0.87 -18.62
CA LEU A 163 9.06 1.69 -17.89
C LEU A 163 10.43 1.03 -17.79
N CYS A 164 10.54 -0.22 -18.18
CA CYS A 164 11.79 -0.95 -18.39
C CYS A 164 11.62 -2.01 -19.48
N GLY A 165 12.75 -2.43 -20.07
CA GLY A 165 12.79 -3.43 -21.13
C GLY A 165 12.69 -4.87 -20.59
N GLU A 166 12.37 -5.82 -21.48
CA GLU A 166 12.22 -7.24 -21.11
C GLU A 166 13.50 -7.86 -20.53
N ALA A 167 14.66 -7.41 -20.98
CA ALA A 167 15.97 -7.89 -20.49
C ALA A 167 16.38 -7.35 -19.12
N ASN A 168 15.70 -6.30 -18.62
CA ASN A 168 16.09 -5.67 -17.35
C ASN A 168 15.78 -6.56 -16.14
N THR A 169 16.67 -6.52 -15.15
CA THR A 169 16.57 -7.29 -13.90
C THR A 169 16.54 -6.38 -12.67
N ALA A 170 16.05 -6.90 -11.55
CA ALA A 170 15.90 -6.14 -10.31
C ALA A 170 17.23 -5.66 -9.72
N ASN A 171 18.29 -6.44 -9.86
CA ASN A 171 19.62 -6.18 -9.26
C ASN A 171 20.56 -5.40 -10.17
N GLU A 172 20.16 -5.07 -11.38
CA GLU A 172 20.94 -4.27 -12.30
C GLU A 172 21.17 -2.87 -11.73
N ILE A 173 22.43 -2.41 -11.68
CA ILE A 173 22.76 -1.05 -11.26
C ILE A 173 22.31 -0.07 -12.33
N VAL A 174 21.59 0.96 -11.91
CA VAL A 174 21.01 1.96 -12.81
C VAL A 174 21.89 3.21 -12.91
N THR A 175 21.83 3.87 -14.07
CA THR A 175 22.58 5.07 -14.38
C THR A 175 21.76 6.34 -14.21
N CYS A 176 22.40 7.51 -14.30
CA CYS A 176 21.68 8.79 -14.32
C CYS A 176 20.73 8.89 -15.53
N ARG A 177 21.09 8.28 -16.68
CA ARG A 177 20.25 8.10 -17.86
C ARG A 177 18.95 7.38 -17.52
N ASP A 178 19.07 6.19 -16.90
CA ASP A 178 17.92 5.37 -16.51
C ASP A 178 16.99 6.13 -15.56
N ALA A 179 17.56 6.81 -14.57
CA ALA A 179 16.80 7.60 -13.59
C ALA A 179 16.05 8.77 -14.25
N ALA A 180 16.70 9.48 -15.18
CA ALA A 180 16.09 10.59 -15.89
C ALA A 180 14.95 10.12 -16.80
N MET A 181 15.16 9.08 -17.58
CA MET A 181 14.15 8.53 -18.48
C MET A 181 12.94 8.00 -17.70
N LEU A 182 13.16 7.29 -16.60
CA LEU A 182 12.08 6.83 -15.75
C LEU A 182 11.28 7.99 -15.14
N LEU A 183 11.97 8.96 -14.55
CA LEU A 183 11.30 10.09 -13.88
C LEU A 183 10.52 10.95 -14.87
N HIS A 184 11.10 11.25 -16.03
CA HIS A 184 10.40 11.95 -17.11
C HIS A 184 9.13 11.19 -17.55
N ALA A 185 9.24 9.88 -17.79
CA ALA A 185 8.09 9.07 -18.17
C ALA A 185 6.99 9.10 -17.10
N ILE A 186 7.36 9.01 -15.81
CA ILE A 186 6.40 9.04 -14.70
C ILE A 186 5.72 10.41 -14.56
N LEU A 187 6.43 11.49 -14.81
CA LEU A 187 5.87 12.86 -14.70
C LEU A 187 4.98 13.24 -15.88
N THR A 188 5.21 12.64 -17.05
CA THR A 188 4.53 13.05 -18.31
C THR A 188 3.47 12.06 -18.81
N ARG A 189 3.45 10.82 -18.30
CA ARG A 189 2.52 9.78 -18.74
C ARG A 189 1.54 9.42 -17.63
N ALA A 190 0.33 9.01 -18.01
CA ALA A 190 -0.64 8.40 -17.11
C ALA A 190 -0.47 6.87 -17.12
N PHE A 191 -0.53 6.25 -15.95
CA PHE A 191 -0.39 4.80 -15.81
C PHE A 191 -1.62 4.20 -15.14
N THR A 192 -2.01 3.02 -15.60
CA THR A 192 -3.07 2.23 -14.98
C THR A 192 -2.54 0.81 -14.77
N VAL A 193 -2.50 0.39 -13.51
CA VAL A 193 -2.21 -1.00 -13.14
C VAL A 193 -3.54 -1.71 -12.94
N THR A 194 -3.71 -2.84 -13.60
CA THR A 194 -4.91 -3.66 -13.43
C THR A 194 -4.92 -4.27 -12.03
N ALA A 195 -5.94 -3.91 -11.23
CA ALA A 195 -6.10 -4.50 -9.92
C ALA A 195 -6.43 -6.00 -10.03
N PRO A 196 -5.87 -6.86 -9.15
CA PRO A 196 -6.27 -8.27 -9.07
C PRO A 196 -7.76 -8.41 -8.73
N GLU A 197 -8.37 -9.50 -9.20
CA GLU A 197 -9.77 -9.78 -8.87
C GLU A 197 -9.93 -10.11 -7.37
N ALA A 198 -10.85 -9.43 -6.70
CA ALA A 198 -11.18 -9.73 -5.32
C ALA A 198 -12.05 -11.00 -5.23
N PRO A 199 -11.76 -11.91 -4.28
CA PRO A 199 -12.52 -13.16 -4.14
C PRO A 199 -13.95 -12.96 -3.63
N VAL A 200 -14.27 -11.74 -3.17
CA VAL A 200 -15.58 -11.35 -2.62
C VAL A 200 -16.04 -10.01 -3.21
N THR A 201 -17.29 -9.63 -2.98
CA THR A 201 -17.73 -8.27 -3.29
C THR A 201 -16.95 -7.28 -2.39
N LEU A 202 -16.03 -6.53 -2.98
CA LEU A 202 -15.17 -5.57 -2.29
C LEU A 202 -15.54 -4.14 -2.67
N VAL A 203 -15.69 -3.28 -1.67
CA VAL A 203 -15.90 -1.83 -1.82
C VAL A 203 -14.75 -1.10 -1.14
N ASN A 204 -13.98 -0.35 -1.90
CA ASN A 204 -12.90 0.50 -1.40
C ASN A 204 -13.39 1.95 -1.25
N ALA A 205 -14.12 2.24 -0.17
CA ALA A 205 -14.62 3.59 0.11
C ALA A 205 -13.50 4.55 0.55
N ALA A 206 -12.44 4.03 1.16
CA ALA A 206 -11.28 4.81 1.59
C ALA A 206 -10.34 5.22 0.43
N GLY A 207 -10.50 4.62 -0.77
CA GLY A 207 -9.66 4.93 -1.94
C GLY A 207 -8.18 4.58 -1.78
N VAL A 208 -7.86 3.62 -0.89
CA VAL A 208 -6.47 3.21 -0.60
C VAL A 208 -6.01 2.07 -1.49
N ASN A 209 -4.69 1.78 -1.46
CA ASN A 209 -4.17 0.56 -2.07
C ASN A 209 -4.75 -0.67 -1.36
N ILE A 210 -5.32 -1.59 -2.12
CA ILE A 210 -6.02 -2.78 -1.59
C ILE A 210 -5.15 -4.03 -1.50
N ASN A 211 -3.85 -3.94 -1.77
CA ASN A 211 -2.93 -5.08 -1.79
C ASN A 211 -3.01 -5.93 -0.50
N ASP A 212 -2.84 -5.28 0.65
CA ASP A 212 -2.80 -5.98 1.93
C ASP A 212 -4.15 -6.60 2.30
N TYR A 213 -5.25 -5.96 1.91
CA TYR A 213 -6.61 -6.48 2.10
C TYR A 213 -6.86 -7.72 1.22
N LEU A 214 -6.38 -7.72 -0.02
CA LEU A 214 -6.47 -8.89 -0.90
C LEU A 214 -5.61 -10.04 -0.38
N LEU A 215 -4.40 -9.75 0.12
CA LEU A 215 -3.54 -10.75 0.76
C LEU A 215 -4.19 -11.35 2.01
N ALA A 216 -4.83 -10.52 2.84
CA ALA A 216 -5.56 -11.00 4.02
C ALA A 216 -6.79 -11.86 3.63
N LEU A 217 -7.55 -11.46 2.61
CA LEU A 217 -8.67 -12.24 2.09
C LEU A 217 -8.25 -13.62 1.56
N ARG A 218 -7.04 -13.74 0.99
CA ARG A 218 -6.50 -15.05 0.55
C ARG A 218 -6.21 -16.03 1.69
N GLN A 219 -6.10 -15.55 2.92
CA GLN A 219 -5.93 -16.43 4.09
C GLN A 219 -7.27 -17.03 4.54
N VAL A 220 -8.38 -16.42 4.16
CA VAL A 220 -9.72 -16.95 4.48
C VAL A 220 -9.97 -18.19 3.64
N PRO A 221 -10.46 -19.31 4.22
CA PRO A 221 -10.78 -20.51 3.48
C PRO A 221 -11.74 -20.27 2.31
N GLU A 222 -11.42 -20.83 1.13
CA GLU A 222 -12.22 -20.62 -0.08
C GLU A 222 -13.72 -20.94 0.08
N PRO A 223 -14.13 -22.04 0.78
CA PRO A 223 -15.54 -22.30 1.02
C PRO A 223 -16.25 -21.16 1.78
N MET A 224 -15.57 -20.51 2.72
CA MET A 224 -16.12 -19.36 3.45
C MET A 224 -16.26 -18.11 2.56
N LEU A 225 -15.27 -17.84 1.69
CA LEU A 225 -15.36 -16.73 0.71
C LEU A 225 -16.53 -16.96 -0.25
N ALA A 226 -16.72 -18.22 -0.71
CA ALA A 226 -17.86 -18.57 -1.55
C ALA A 226 -19.19 -18.40 -0.83
N ALA A 227 -19.32 -18.87 0.41
CA ALA A 227 -20.50 -18.69 1.25
C ALA A 227 -20.80 -17.22 1.52
N PHE A 228 -19.79 -16.41 1.79
CA PHE A 228 -19.90 -14.96 1.98
C PHE A 228 -20.48 -14.26 0.75
N LYS A 229 -19.96 -14.60 -0.43
CA LYS A 229 -20.43 -14.06 -1.71
C LYS A 229 -21.87 -14.48 -2.02
N VAL A 230 -22.19 -15.77 -1.86
CA VAL A 230 -23.53 -16.31 -2.09
C VAL A 230 -24.56 -15.71 -1.13
N ALA A 231 -24.20 -15.48 0.13
CA ALA A 231 -25.07 -14.86 1.13
C ALA A 231 -25.27 -13.34 0.91
N GLY A 232 -24.62 -12.75 -0.11
CA GLY A 232 -24.76 -11.34 -0.48
C GLY A 232 -24.06 -10.39 0.49
N TRP A 233 -22.98 -10.82 1.13
CA TRP A 233 -22.17 -9.98 2.01
C TRP A 233 -21.17 -9.13 1.22
N THR A 234 -20.80 -8.00 1.81
CA THR A 234 -19.81 -7.04 1.26
C THR A 234 -18.63 -6.90 2.23
N TYR A 235 -17.42 -6.92 1.68
CA TYR A 235 -16.19 -6.54 2.38
C TYR A 235 -15.87 -5.10 2.02
N ARG A 236 -15.92 -4.18 3.00
CA ARG A 236 -15.84 -2.75 2.78
C ARG A 236 -14.69 -2.11 3.53
N ILE A 237 -13.75 -1.55 2.80
CA ILE A 237 -12.65 -0.75 3.35
C ILE A 237 -13.20 0.67 3.54
N ASP A 238 -13.41 1.09 4.80
CA ASP A 238 -14.07 2.34 5.14
C ASP A 238 -13.53 2.90 6.47
N PHE A 239 -12.57 3.81 6.35
CA PHE A 239 -11.90 4.40 7.51
C PHE A 239 -12.81 5.33 8.31
N ASP A 240 -13.69 6.06 7.63
CA ASP A 240 -14.60 6.99 8.27
C ASP A 240 -15.61 6.24 9.12
N TYR A 241 -16.22 5.17 8.58
CA TYR A 241 -17.14 4.33 9.34
C TYR A 241 -16.49 3.76 10.60
N ILE A 242 -15.29 3.19 10.49
CA ILE A 242 -14.57 2.59 11.63
C ILE A 242 -14.16 3.67 12.65
N SER A 243 -13.71 4.85 12.18
CA SER A 243 -13.39 5.97 13.07
C SER A 243 -14.62 6.45 13.87
N ASP A 244 -15.76 6.58 13.22
CA ASP A 244 -16.99 7.02 13.89
C ASP A 244 -17.54 5.96 14.85
N LEU A 245 -17.45 4.69 14.47
CA LEU A 245 -17.80 3.57 15.37
C LEU A 245 -16.89 3.55 16.60
N SER A 246 -15.58 3.75 16.43
CA SER A 246 -14.62 3.83 17.53
C SER A 246 -14.96 4.93 18.53
N LYS A 247 -15.37 6.11 18.02
CA LYS A 247 -15.83 7.23 18.88
C LYS A 247 -17.13 6.88 19.62
N GLN A 248 -18.11 6.27 18.93
CA GLN A 248 -19.39 5.89 19.52
C GLN A 248 -19.23 4.87 20.64
N LEU A 249 -18.35 3.89 20.45
CA LEU A 249 -18.10 2.84 21.43
C LEU A 249 -17.06 3.22 22.49
N ASN A 250 -16.39 4.37 22.34
CA ASN A 250 -15.25 4.80 23.15
C ASN A 250 -14.15 3.71 23.26
N MET A 251 -13.88 3.04 22.14
CA MET A 251 -12.84 2.02 22.04
C MET A 251 -12.20 2.05 20.64
N SER A 252 -10.94 1.60 20.53
CA SER A 252 -10.27 1.49 19.23
C SER A 252 -10.81 0.27 18.48
N CYS A 253 -11.43 0.51 17.32
CA CYS A 253 -11.84 -0.53 16.39
C CYS A 253 -10.98 -0.43 15.12
N ILE A 254 -10.64 -1.59 14.54
CA ILE A 254 -9.95 -1.71 13.25
C ILE A 254 -10.75 -2.52 12.23
N GLY A 255 -11.82 -3.17 12.69
CA GLY A 255 -12.81 -3.90 11.91
C GLY A 255 -14.14 -3.94 12.64
N ALA A 256 -15.21 -4.24 11.94
CA ALA A 256 -16.55 -4.42 12.50
C ALA A 256 -17.45 -5.24 11.55
N THR A 257 -18.16 -6.22 12.09
CA THR A 257 -19.14 -7.03 11.34
C THR A 257 -20.56 -6.55 11.63
N SER A 258 -21.23 -6.02 10.62
CA SER A 258 -22.64 -5.61 10.67
C SER A 258 -23.54 -6.70 10.08
N TYR A 259 -24.18 -7.48 10.93
CA TYR A 259 -25.06 -8.57 10.51
C TYR A 259 -26.31 -8.07 9.77
N GLY A 260 -26.89 -6.97 10.22
CA GLY A 260 -28.08 -6.38 9.60
C GLY A 260 -27.82 -5.81 8.22
N GLN A 261 -26.61 -5.28 7.99
CA GLN A 261 -26.20 -4.74 6.70
C GLN A 261 -25.47 -5.77 5.83
N LYS A 262 -25.19 -6.96 6.37
CA LYS A 262 -24.36 -7.99 5.74
C LYS A 262 -23.05 -7.41 5.22
N THR A 263 -22.33 -6.66 6.06
CA THR A 263 -21.13 -5.97 5.68
C THR A 263 -20.04 -6.13 6.75
N ILE A 264 -18.86 -6.52 6.32
CA ILE A 264 -17.63 -6.40 7.10
C ILE A 264 -17.00 -5.05 6.76
N TYR A 265 -16.85 -4.17 7.74
CA TYR A 265 -16.14 -2.90 7.63
C TYR A 265 -14.73 -3.07 8.15
N ILE A 266 -13.74 -2.52 7.45
CA ILE A 266 -12.31 -2.70 7.75
C ILE A 266 -11.58 -1.38 7.58
N SER A 267 -10.73 -1.01 8.55
CA SER A 267 -9.71 0.01 8.40
C SER A 267 -8.29 -0.57 8.29
N GLU A 268 -8.04 -1.72 8.89
CA GLU A 268 -6.75 -2.42 8.81
C GLU A 268 -6.93 -3.85 8.33
N ALA A 269 -6.11 -4.26 7.35
CA ALA A 269 -6.16 -5.61 6.77
C ALA A 269 -5.97 -6.73 7.81
N SER A 270 -5.26 -6.45 8.91
CA SER A 270 -5.01 -7.38 10.01
C SER A 270 -6.28 -7.87 10.71
N ALA A 271 -7.38 -7.11 10.66
CA ALA A 271 -8.67 -7.52 11.24
C ALA A 271 -9.45 -8.52 10.36
N THR A 272 -9.08 -8.72 9.11
CA THR A 272 -9.85 -9.51 8.14
C THR A 272 -10.25 -10.88 8.67
N LEU A 273 -9.29 -11.66 9.16
CA LEU A 273 -9.58 -13.01 9.67
C LEU A 273 -10.54 -12.99 10.87
N HIS A 274 -10.39 -12.01 11.75
CA HIS A 274 -11.26 -11.86 12.92
C HIS A 274 -12.72 -11.58 12.52
N GLU A 275 -12.91 -10.64 11.59
CA GLU A 275 -14.25 -10.32 11.08
C GLU A 275 -14.87 -11.48 10.29
N PHE A 276 -14.07 -12.28 9.59
CA PHE A 276 -14.55 -13.51 9.00
C PHE A 276 -14.89 -14.58 10.02
N GLY A 277 -14.27 -14.57 11.20
CA GLY A 277 -14.71 -15.37 12.35
C GLY A 277 -16.13 -15.02 12.81
N HIS A 278 -16.47 -13.74 12.86
CA HIS A 278 -17.84 -13.28 13.13
C HIS A 278 -18.82 -13.66 12.01
N PHE A 279 -18.39 -13.57 10.74
CA PHE A 279 -19.19 -14.07 9.62
C PHE A 279 -19.47 -15.57 9.77
N LEU A 280 -18.47 -16.37 10.15
CA LEU A 280 -18.65 -17.80 10.38
C LEU A 280 -19.65 -18.09 11.49
N ASP A 281 -19.57 -17.39 12.61
CA ASP A 281 -20.53 -17.49 13.71
C ASP A 281 -21.97 -17.22 13.23
N TYR A 282 -22.14 -16.18 12.42
CA TYR A 282 -23.43 -15.86 11.77
C TYR A 282 -23.87 -16.97 10.80
N ALA A 283 -22.99 -17.46 9.95
CA ALA A 283 -23.30 -18.49 8.95
C ALA A 283 -23.71 -19.82 9.61
N LEU A 284 -23.17 -20.12 10.78
CA LEU A 284 -23.54 -21.26 11.62
C LEU A 284 -24.84 -21.03 12.43
N GLY A 285 -25.42 -19.83 12.39
CA GLY A 285 -26.66 -19.49 13.11
C GLY A 285 -26.48 -19.21 14.59
N PHE A 286 -25.30 -18.73 15.01
CA PHE A 286 -24.97 -18.43 16.41
C PHE A 286 -25.23 -19.62 17.36
N PRO A 287 -24.54 -20.76 17.20
CA PRO A 287 -24.83 -21.95 17.98
C PRO A 287 -24.63 -21.72 19.50
N ALA A 288 -25.52 -22.22 20.32
CA ALA A 288 -25.36 -22.18 21.79
C ALA A 288 -24.08 -22.88 22.27
N GLU A 289 -23.51 -23.74 21.45
CA GLU A 289 -22.19 -24.38 21.66
C GLU A 289 -21.08 -23.36 21.82
N HIS A 290 -21.09 -22.22 21.10
CA HIS A 290 -20.06 -21.18 21.22
C HIS A 290 -20.05 -20.55 22.60
N GLU A 291 -21.24 -20.29 23.18
CA GLU A 291 -21.37 -19.80 24.55
C GLU A 291 -20.88 -20.86 25.57
N ARG A 292 -21.23 -22.12 25.37
CA ARG A 292 -20.80 -23.22 26.22
C ARG A 292 -19.27 -23.36 26.24
N LEU A 293 -18.63 -23.32 25.07
CA LEU A 293 -17.16 -23.41 24.94
C LEU A 293 -16.48 -22.20 25.58
N TYR A 294 -17.02 -21.01 25.35
CA TYR A 294 -16.53 -19.77 25.97
C TYR A 294 -16.51 -19.84 27.48
N LEU A 295 -17.65 -20.22 28.09
CA LEU A 295 -17.78 -20.32 29.54
C LEU A 295 -16.84 -21.39 30.14
N ALA A 296 -16.61 -22.47 29.40
CA ALA A 296 -15.80 -23.58 29.87
C ALA A 296 -14.28 -23.32 29.76
N GLU A 297 -13.82 -22.67 28.69
CA GLU A 297 -12.40 -22.73 28.28
C GLU A 297 -11.75 -21.37 28.00
N SER A 298 -12.51 -20.26 27.87
CA SER A 298 -11.93 -18.99 27.46
C SER A 298 -10.81 -18.49 28.38
N GLN A 299 -10.97 -18.64 29.70
CA GLN A 299 -10.02 -18.16 30.70
C GLN A 299 -8.70 -18.95 30.69
N ASN A 300 -8.74 -20.21 30.29
CA ASN A 300 -7.56 -21.08 30.23
C ASN A 300 -6.83 -20.98 28.88
N SER A 301 -7.50 -20.40 27.87
CA SER A 301 -6.91 -20.26 26.54
C SER A 301 -5.76 -19.28 26.52
N SER A 302 -4.79 -19.51 25.63
CA SER A 302 -3.66 -18.60 25.36
C SER A 302 -4.02 -17.44 24.43
N LEU A 303 -5.32 -17.23 24.18
CA LEU A 303 -5.78 -16.13 23.34
C LEU A 303 -5.65 -14.79 24.08
N ARG A 304 -5.66 -13.70 23.30
CA ARG A 304 -5.60 -12.33 23.84
C ARG A 304 -6.80 -12.02 24.75
N ASP A 305 -6.64 -11.05 25.64
CA ASP A 305 -7.68 -10.72 26.63
C ASP A 305 -9.00 -10.28 25.99
N TYR A 306 -8.94 -9.64 24.82
CA TYR A 306 -10.13 -9.27 24.05
C TYR A 306 -11.02 -10.48 23.70
N ALA A 307 -10.43 -11.61 23.34
CA ALA A 307 -11.15 -12.85 23.10
C ALA A 307 -11.94 -13.37 24.32
N LYS A 308 -11.55 -12.96 25.53
CA LYS A 308 -12.16 -13.38 26.79
C LYS A 308 -13.35 -12.50 27.21
N THR A 309 -13.76 -11.53 26.39
CA THR A 309 -14.83 -10.58 26.74
C THR A 309 -16.22 -11.15 26.53
N ASN A 310 -16.43 -11.96 25.51
CA ASN A 310 -17.70 -12.67 25.24
C ASN A 310 -17.48 -13.83 24.25
N SER A 311 -18.48 -14.66 24.08
CA SER A 311 -18.41 -15.87 23.26
C SER A 311 -18.17 -15.61 21.78
N ARG A 312 -18.63 -14.49 21.24
CA ARG A 312 -18.43 -14.16 19.82
C ARG A 312 -16.98 -13.77 19.53
N GLU A 313 -16.39 -12.95 20.41
CA GLU A 313 -14.98 -12.57 20.31
C GLU A 313 -14.08 -13.79 20.53
N PHE A 314 -14.45 -14.64 21.48
CA PHE A 314 -13.72 -15.89 21.71
C PHE A 314 -13.74 -16.79 20.47
N PHE A 315 -14.90 -16.99 19.87
CA PHE A 315 -15.04 -17.83 18.68
C PHE A 315 -14.26 -17.24 17.48
N ALA A 316 -14.39 -15.91 17.25
CA ALA A 316 -13.68 -15.24 16.18
C ALA A 316 -12.15 -15.36 16.34
N ASP A 317 -11.61 -15.18 17.55
CA ASP A 317 -10.18 -15.33 17.81
C ASP A 317 -9.73 -16.80 17.77
N CYS A 318 -10.55 -17.76 18.14
CA CYS A 318 -10.26 -19.18 17.90
C CYS A 318 -10.15 -19.49 16.41
N PHE A 319 -11.00 -18.91 15.58
CA PHE A 319 -10.88 -19.04 14.13
C PHE A 319 -9.57 -18.41 13.62
N VAL A 320 -9.22 -17.18 14.03
CA VAL A 320 -7.93 -16.55 13.68
C VAL A 320 -6.77 -17.45 14.08
N TYR A 321 -6.78 -17.96 15.31
CA TYR A 321 -5.71 -18.81 15.82
C TYR A 321 -5.56 -20.08 14.97
N TRP A 322 -6.67 -20.72 14.63
CA TRP A 322 -6.68 -21.93 13.80
C TRP A 322 -6.11 -21.66 12.40
N ILE A 323 -6.60 -20.64 11.71
CA ILE A 323 -6.11 -20.31 10.36
C ILE A 323 -4.62 -19.98 10.37
N THR A 324 -4.18 -19.20 11.37
CA THR A 324 -2.79 -18.74 11.44
C THR A 324 -1.81 -19.85 11.80
N TYR A 325 -2.21 -20.75 12.70
CA TYR A 325 -1.28 -21.68 13.33
C TYR A 325 -1.56 -23.17 13.08
N SER A 326 -2.51 -23.54 12.23
CA SER A 326 -2.86 -24.95 11.97
C SER A 326 -1.70 -25.82 11.49
N ALA A 327 -0.68 -25.22 10.85
CA ALA A 327 0.54 -25.91 10.45
C ALA A 327 1.63 -25.94 11.55
N ASP A 328 1.50 -25.17 12.63
CA ASP A 328 2.44 -25.14 13.75
C ASP A 328 2.02 -26.14 14.82
N LYS A 329 2.68 -27.32 14.79
CA LYS A 329 2.36 -28.42 15.71
C LYS A 329 2.40 -28.00 17.17
N LYS A 330 3.43 -27.22 17.58
CA LYS A 330 3.59 -26.83 18.98
C LYS A 330 2.42 -25.94 19.44
N ARG A 331 2.10 -24.91 18.66
CA ARG A 331 1.00 -24.01 18.98
C ARG A 331 -0.35 -24.72 18.99
N MET A 332 -0.56 -25.68 18.09
CA MET A 332 -1.80 -26.46 18.07
C MET A 332 -1.88 -27.45 19.22
N ASP A 333 -0.76 -28.04 19.67
CA ASP A 333 -0.72 -28.86 20.90
C ASP A 333 -1.01 -27.99 22.13
N ASP A 334 -0.39 -26.82 22.25
CA ASP A 334 -0.65 -25.86 23.35
C ASP A 334 -2.14 -25.42 23.39
N PHE A 335 -2.73 -25.15 22.23
CA PHE A 335 -4.17 -24.81 22.12
C PHE A 335 -5.08 -25.98 22.54
N ARG A 336 -4.77 -27.20 22.10
CA ARG A 336 -5.52 -28.39 22.49
C ARG A 336 -5.47 -28.63 24.01
N ASP A 337 -4.30 -28.45 24.60
CA ASP A 337 -4.11 -28.70 26.03
C ASP A 337 -4.78 -27.65 26.90
N ALA A 338 -4.84 -26.39 26.43
CA ALA A 338 -5.50 -25.28 27.13
C ALA A 338 -7.04 -25.23 26.93
N ALA A 339 -7.54 -25.64 25.76
CA ALA A 339 -8.95 -25.57 25.36
C ALA A 339 -9.36 -26.80 24.51
N PRO A 340 -9.40 -28.01 25.12
CA PRO A 340 -9.56 -29.25 24.36
C PRO A 340 -10.90 -29.39 23.64
N GLN A 341 -11.98 -28.89 24.20
CA GLN A 341 -13.31 -28.95 23.58
C GLN A 341 -13.41 -27.97 22.41
N THR A 342 -12.89 -26.75 22.60
CA THR A 342 -12.80 -25.73 21.55
C THR A 342 -11.92 -26.19 20.41
N TYR A 343 -10.75 -26.79 20.70
CA TYR A 343 -9.88 -27.39 19.70
C TYR A 343 -10.62 -28.45 18.88
N ALA A 344 -11.33 -29.38 19.55
CA ALA A 344 -12.07 -30.45 18.87
C ALA A 344 -13.20 -29.87 17.98
N TYR A 345 -13.87 -28.81 18.45
CA TYR A 345 -14.91 -28.11 17.69
C TYR A 345 -14.33 -27.41 16.44
N MET A 346 -13.26 -26.63 16.59
CA MET A 346 -12.59 -25.99 15.46
C MET A 346 -12.05 -26.99 14.44
N LYS A 347 -11.48 -28.10 14.90
CA LYS A 347 -11.03 -29.19 14.04
C LYS A 347 -12.20 -29.79 13.22
N LYS A 348 -13.36 -30.00 13.86
CA LYS A 348 -14.57 -30.46 13.18
C LYS A 348 -15.03 -29.50 12.09
N LEU A 349 -15.05 -28.19 12.39
CA LEU A 349 -15.42 -27.16 11.41
C LEU A 349 -14.44 -27.14 10.24
N ALA A 350 -13.15 -27.13 10.51
CA ALA A 350 -12.12 -27.12 9.47
C ALA A 350 -12.19 -28.37 8.56
N THR A 351 -12.49 -29.57 9.15
CA THR A 351 -12.64 -30.82 8.39
C THR A 351 -13.90 -30.83 7.54
N ASN A 352 -14.95 -30.09 7.96
CA ASN A 352 -16.23 -29.94 7.27
C ASN A 352 -16.31 -28.65 6.43
N ASN A 353 -15.21 -28.22 5.84
CA ASN A 353 -15.18 -27.00 5.02
C ASN A 353 -15.83 -25.79 5.67
N TRP A 354 -15.69 -25.66 7.01
CA TRP A 354 -16.24 -24.55 7.81
C TRP A 354 -17.77 -24.46 7.80
N GLY A 355 -18.43 -25.57 7.56
CA GLY A 355 -19.91 -25.64 7.52
C GLY A 355 -20.52 -25.08 6.23
N ALA A 356 -19.70 -24.86 5.19
CA ALA A 356 -20.12 -24.35 3.88
C ALA A 356 -20.59 -25.47 2.94
#